data_9b3945ff2fef5c6a3a161c1a7f9770c5
#
_entry.id   9b3945ff2fef5c6a3a161c1a7f9770c5
#
_cell.length_a   1.000
_cell.length_b   1.000
_cell.length_c   1.000
_cell.angle_alpha   90.00
_cell.angle_beta   90.00
_cell.angle_gamma   90.00
#
_symmetry.space_group_name_H-M   'P 1'
#
loop_
_entity.id
_entity.type
_entity.pdbx_description
1 polymer ?
#
loop_
_entity_poly.entity_id
_entity_poly.type
_entity_poly.pdbx_seq_one_letter_code
_entity_poly.pdbx_strand_id
1 'polypeptide(L)'
;MTDDVMRHLNALAIELPAPPPPLGAYKAVVEAGSMLHVSMQGPVVAGQPTRTGLIGRDLTVEDGRSAARLAVLNALAQIHLYLGGFDRVKRIVRLEGYLACTDDFLNHPSVLDGASDLLVDLFEERSGHTRSLCGVRNLPGNLPVAVVLTVELDSP
;
A
#
# COMPACT_ATOMS: atom_id res chain seq x y z
N MET A 1 22.38 -12.43 0.68
CA MET A 1 22.25 -11.17 1.45
C MET A 1 21.01 -11.25 2.31
N THR A 2 21.05 -10.70 3.49
CA THR A 2 19.85 -10.65 4.32
C THR A 2 18.98 -9.52 3.81
N ASP A 3 17.73 -9.81 3.49
CA ASP A 3 16.72 -8.84 3.04
C ASP A 3 16.60 -7.71 4.08
N ASP A 4 17.04 -6.51 3.71
CA ASP A 4 17.08 -5.36 4.62
C ASP A 4 15.67 -4.88 4.99
N VAL A 5 14.73 -4.98 4.05
CA VAL A 5 13.32 -4.61 4.30
C VAL A 5 12.71 -5.54 5.35
N MET A 6 13.00 -6.84 5.27
CA MET A 6 12.55 -7.80 6.28
C MET A 6 13.16 -7.50 7.65
N ARG A 7 14.42 -7.06 7.69
CA ARG A 7 15.05 -6.62 8.96
C ARG A 7 14.37 -5.38 9.53
N HIS A 8 14.03 -4.40 8.68
CA HIS A 8 13.31 -3.21 9.12
C HIS A 8 11.91 -3.53 9.63
N LEU A 9 11.17 -4.40 8.92
CA LEU A 9 9.88 -4.89 9.40
C LEU A 9 9.99 -5.51 10.80
N ASN A 10 10.97 -6.39 11.00
CA ASN A 10 11.21 -7.02 12.29
C ASN A 10 11.58 -6.01 13.38
N ALA A 11 12.44 -5.03 13.07
CA ALA A 11 12.83 -3.98 14.00
C ALA A 11 11.66 -3.11 14.45
N LEU A 12 10.67 -2.90 13.55
CA LEU A 12 9.45 -2.15 13.83
C LEU A 12 8.34 -3.02 14.44
N ALA A 13 8.61 -4.31 14.68
CA ALA A 13 7.63 -5.30 15.13
C ALA A 13 6.39 -5.38 14.21
N ILE A 14 6.62 -5.27 12.89
CA ILE A 14 5.59 -5.36 11.86
C ILE A 14 5.66 -6.73 11.20
N GLU A 15 4.53 -7.44 11.19
CA GLU A 15 4.36 -8.65 10.40
C GLU A 15 3.64 -8.31 9.09
N LEU A 16 4.14 -8.83 7.97
CA LEU A 16 3.42 -8.74 6.71
C LEU A 16 2.11 -9.54 6.82
N PRO A 17 0.98 -8.94 6.42
CA PRO A 17 -0.28 -9.68 6.38
C PRO A 17 -0.21 -10.78 5.33
N ALA A 18 -1.07 -11.80 5.46
CA ALA A 18 -1.29 -12.74 4.37
C ALA A 18 -1.84 -11.96 3.15
N PRO A 19 -1.20 -12.07 1.97
CA PRO A 19 -1.61 -11.29 0.82
C PRO A 19 -3.02 -11.67 0.37
N PRO A 20 -3.94 -10.68 0.21
CA PRO A 20 -5.29 -10.97 -0.24
C PRO A 20 -5.29 -11.57 -1.65
N PRO A 21 -6.09 -12.62 -1.91
CA PRO A 21 -6.22 -13.16 -3.26
C PRO A 21 -6.96 -12.16 -4.17
N PRO A 22 -6.69 -12.19 -5.51
CA PRO A 22 -7.47 -11.41 -6.45
C PRO A 22 -8.96 -11.76 -6.40
N LEU A 23 -9.81 -10.75 -6.50
CA LEU A 23 -11.27 -10.90 -6.46
C LEU A 23 -11.91 -11.08 -7.84
N GLY A 24 -11.13 -11.28 -8.88
CA GLY A 24 -11.60 -11.40 -10.26
C GLY A 24 -10.54 -11.96 -11.20
N ALA A 25 -10.79 -11.83 -12.49
CA ALA A 25 -9.93 -12.35 -13.56
C ALA A 25 -8.73 -11.41 -13.83
N TYR A 26 -7.94 -11.13 -12.80
CA TYR A 26 -6.71 -10.33 -12.88
C TYR A 26 -5.66 -10.91 -11.94
N LYS A 27 -4.43 -10.43 -12.08
CA LYS A 27 -3.31 -10.81 -11.19
C LYS A 27 -3.06 -9.71 -10.16
N ALA A 28 -2.67 -10.11 -8.96
CA ALA A 28 -2.26 -9.17 -7.93
C ALA A 28 -0.98 -8.42 -8.31
N VAL A 29 -0.08 -9.08 -9.04
CA VAL A 29 1.22 -8.53 -9.45
C VAL A 29 1.51 -8.91 -10.89
N VAL A 30 2.04 -7.96 -11.67
CA VAL A 30 2.53 -8.19 -13.03
C VAL A 30 3.92 -7.56 -13.16
N GLU A 31 4.90 -8.36 -13.59
CA GLU A 31 6.24 -7.90 -13.97
C GLU A 31 6.26 -7.60 -15.47
N ALA A 32 6.70 -6.41 -15.83
CA ALA A 32 6.83 -5.94 -17.21
C ALA A 32 8.16 -5.22 -17.38
N GLY A 33 9.13 -5.88 -18.03
CA GLY A 33 10.51 -5.39 -18.09
C GLY A 33 11.11 -5.32 -16.68
N SER A 34 11.62 -4.17 -16.28
CA SER A 34 12.12 -3.91 -14.93
C SER A 34 11.06 -3.37 -13.97
N MET A 35 9.80 -3.30 -14.39
CA MET A 35 8.74 -2.72 -13.58
C MET A 35 7.83 -3.80 -13.02
N LEU A 36 7.48 -3.66 -11.76
CA LEU A 36 6.51 -4.50 -11.07
C LEU A 36 5.29 -3.66 -10.72
N HIS A 37 4.15 -4.07 -11.24
CA HIS A 37 2.86 -3.41 -11.02
C HIS A 37 2.02 -4.21 -10.05
N VAL A 38 1.60 -3.57 -8.96
CA VAL A 38 0.75 -4.20 -7.94
C VAL A 38 -0.67 -3.66 -8.09
N SER A 39 -1.64 -4.56 -8.25
CA SER A 39 -3.05 -4.21 -8.28
C SER A 39 -3.49 -3.51 -7.00
N MET A 40 -4.52 -2.70 -7.10
CA MET A 40 -5.08 -1.95 -5.96
C MET A 40 -5.28 -2.84 -4.74
N GLN A 41 -4.78 -2.37 -3.60
CA GLN A 41 -4.90 -3.03 -2.30
C GLN A 41 -5.60 -2.12 -1.31
N GLY A 42 -6.38 -2.72 -0.42
CA GLY A 42 -7.09 -2.01 0.63
C GLY A 42 -6.68 -2.46 2.04
N PRO A 43 -7.24 -1.82 3.09
CA PRO A 43 -6.96 -2.15 4.48
C PRO A 43 -7.78 -3.36 4.94
N VAL A 44 -7.40 -4.54 4.48
CA VAL A 44 -8.07 -5.81 4.80
C VAL A 44 -7.14 -6.75 5.57
N VAL A 45 -7.71 -7.55 6.45
CA VAL A 45 -7.05 -8.66 7.15
C VAL A 45 -7.96 -9.88 7.04
N ALA A 46 -7.39 -11.01 6.61
CA ALA A 46 -8.13 -12.25 6.41
C ALA A 46 -9.39 -12.06 5.54
N GLY A 47 -9.29 -11.24 4.50
CA GLY A 47 -10.37 -10.96 3.56
C GLY A 47 -11.45 -10.00 4.06
N GLN A 48 -11.29 -9.44 5.25
CA GLN A 48 -12.28 -8.53 5.85
C GLN A 48 -11.71 -7.12 6.01
N PRO A 49 -12.48 -6.07 5.66
CA PRO A 49 -12.09 -4.70 5.95
C PRO A 49 -11.88 -4.49 7.45
N THR A 50 -10.80 -3.83 7.83
CA THR A 50 -10.55 -3.47 9.23
C THR A 50 -11.36 -2.24 9.65
N ARG A 51 -11.66 -1.36 8.68
CA ARG A 51 -12.46 -0.16 8.85
C ARG A 51 -13.27 0.07 7.59
N THR A 52 -14.45 0.61 7.72
CA THR A 52 -15.34 0.99 6.61
C THR A 52 -15.90 2.38 6.83
N GLY A 53 -16.28 3.04 5.74
CA GLY A 53 -16.94 4.35 5.79
C GLY A 53 -16.08 5.47 5.18
N LEU A 54 -16.62 6.69 5.26
CA LEU A 54 -16.03 7.89 4.69
C LEU A 54 -15.14 8.60 5.69
N ILE A 55 -13.93 8.94 5.25
CA ILE A 55 -13.04 9.83 6.00
C ILE A 55 -13.66 11.23 6.04
N GLY A 56 -13.71 11.82 7.22
CA GLY A 56 -14.36 13.11 7.46
C GLY A 56 -15.77 13.00 8.02
N ARG A 57 -16.41 11.83 7.95
CA ARG A 57 -17.71 11.56 8.56
C ARG A 57 -17.65 10.39 9.54
N ASP A 58 -17.36 9.20 9.03
CA ASP A 58 -17.34 7.96 9.82
C ASP A 58 -15.97 7.71 10.45
N LEU A 59 -14.92 8.19 9.81
CA LEU A 59 -13.54 7.96 10.15
C LEU A 59 -12.76 9.27 10.26
N THR A 60 -11.78 9.27 11.16
CA THR A 60 -10.86 10.39 11.36
C THR A 60 -9.68 10.33 10.37
N VAL A 61 -8.87 11.40 10.32
CA VAL A 61 -7.59 11.39 9.59
C VAL A 61 -6.68 10.27 10.09
N GLU A 62 -6.62 10.06 11.39
CA GLU A 62 -5.76 9.02 11.99
C GLU A 62 -6.24 7.60 11.63
N ASP A 63 -7.55 7.38 11.58
CA ASP A 63 -8.13 6.14 11.06
C ASP A 63 -7.73 5.91 9.60
N GLY A 64 -7.76 6.97 8.79
CA GLY A 64 -7.33 6.95 7.40
C GLY A 64 -5.84 6.64 7.24
N ARG A 65 -4.99 7.24 8.08
CA ARG A 65 -3.55 6.95 8.11
C ARG A 65 -3.28 5.47 8.41
N SER A 66 -3.95 4.92 9.41
CA SER A 66 -3.85 3.50 9.76
C SER A 66 -4.32 2.59 8.61
N ALA A 67 -5.40 2.99 7.93
CA ALA A 67 -5.92 2.27 6.77
C ALA A 67 -4.94 2.31 5.60
N ALA A 68 -4.34 3.47 5.30
CA ALA A 68 -3.33 3.62 4.25
C ALA A 68 -2.08 2.77 4.54
N ARG A 69 -1.64 2.74 5.80
CA ARG A 69 -0.52 1.90 6.25
C ARG A 69 -0.80 0.42 6.02
N LEU A 70 -1.97 -0.07 6.38
CA LEU A 70 -2.34 -1.47 6.16
C LEU A 70 -2.50 -1.78 4.67
N ALA A 71 -3.07 -0.88 3.89
CA ALA A 71 -3.21 -1.05 2.45
C ALA A 71 -1.85 -1.24 1.76
N VAL A 72 -0.85 -0.41 2.10
CA VAL A 72 0.49 -0.56 1.53
C VAL A 72 1.20 -1.80 2.07
N LEU A 73 0.95 -2.23 3.31
CA LEU A 73 1.45 -3.52 3.81
C LEU A 73 0.90 -4.70 3.00
N ASN A 74 -0.38 -4.66 2.61
CA ASN A 74 -0.95 -5.66 1.70
C ASN A 74 -0.27 -5.63 0.33
N ALA A 75 0.05 -4.45 -0.21
CA ALA A 75 0.81 -4.34 -1.46
C ALA A 75 2.22 -4.94 -1.32
N LEU A 76 2.91 -4.67 -0.22
CA LEU A 76 4.22 -5.26 0.06
C LEU A 76 4.14 -6.77 0.25
N ALA A 77 3.08 -7.28 0.88
CA ALA A 77 2.85 -8.72 1.01
C ALA A 77 2.69 -9.40 -0.36
N GLN A 78 2.01 -8.75 -1.32
CA GLN A 78 1.91 -9.24 -2.70
C GLN A 78 3.28 -9.29 -3.39
N ILE A 79 4.10 -8.26 -3.21
CA ILE A 79 5.47 -8.20 -3.75
C ILE A 79 6.32 -9.33 -3.14
N HIS A 80 6.27 -9.48 -1.83
CA HIS A 80 7.01 -10.52 -1.11
C HIS A 80 6.63 -11.92 -1.59
N LEU A 81 5.33 -12.17 -1.75
CA LEU A 81 4.83 -13.47 -2.27
C LEU A 81 5.34 -13.73 -3.69
N TYR A 82 5.33 -12.70 -4.55
CA TYR A 82 5.72 -12.84 -5.96
C TYR A 82 7.23 -13.03 -6.14
N LEU A 83 8.05 -12.24 -5.41
CA LEU A 83 9.51 -12.23 -5.56
C LEU A 83 10.23 -13.21 -4.62
N GLY A 84 9.58 -13.67 -3.56
CA GLY A 84 10.20 -14.44 -2.48
C GLY A 84 11.02 -13.59 -1.51
N GLY A 85 10.83 -12.27 -1.51
CA GLY A 85 11.56 -11.30 -0.70
C GLY A 85 11.58 -9.93 -1.35
N PHE A 86 12.41 -9.01 -0.84
CA PHE A 86 12.53 -7.65 -1.37
C PHE A 86 13.92 -7.36 -1.99
N ASP A 87 14.81 -8.33 -2.03
CA ASP A 87 16.19 -8.14 -2.51
C ASP A 87 16.27 -7.61 -3.96
N ARG A 88 15.31 -8.00 -4.80
CA ARG A 88 15.20 -7.52 -6.18
C ARG A 88 14.57 -6.14 -6.31
N VAL A 89 14.00 -5.59 -5.26
CA VAL A 89 13.36 -4.26 -5.32
C VAL A 89 14.44 -3.19 -5.31
N LYS A 90 14.64 -2.55 -6.46
CA LYS A 90 15.63 -1.48 -6.64
C LYS A 90 15.15 -0.18 -6.00
N ARG A 91 13.89 0.18 -6.22
CA ARG A 91 13.26 1.38 -5.63
C ARG A 91 11.75 1.35 -5.73
N ILE A 92 11.11 2.11 -4.87
CA ILE A 92 9.69 2.46 -5.03
C ILE A 92 9.61 3.56 -6.09
N VAL A 93 8.73 3.41 -7.08
CA VAL A 93 8.60 4.37 -8.19
C VAL A 93 7.38 5.25 -8.00
N ARG A 94 6.23 4.66 -7.69
CA ARG A 94 4.96 5.38 -7.63
C ARG A 94 4.01 4.77 -6.61
N LEU A 95 3.40 5.64 -5.82
CA LEU A 95 2.27 5.32 -4.95
C LEU A 95 1.05 6.12 -5.42
N GLU A 96 -0.03 5.43 -5.71
CA GLU A 96 -1.33 6.04 -5.98
C GLU A 96 -2.27 5.75 -4.82
N GLY A 97 -2.95 6.77 -4.33
CA GLY A 97 -3.90 6.67 -3.24
C GLY A 97 -5.29 7.13 -3.65
N TYR A 98 -6.29 6.39 -3.22
CA TYR A 98 -7.71 6.70 -3.41
C TYR A 98 -8.37 6.70 -2.03
N LEU A 99 -9.00 7.81 -1.68
CA LEU A 99 -9.63 8.01 -0.39
C LEU A 99 -11.13 8.19 -0.57
N ALA A 100 -11.92 7.31 0.03
CA ALA A 100 -13.35 7.53 0.16
C ALA A 100 -13.56 8.57 1.28
N CYS A 101 -13.98 9.76 0.91
CA CYS A 101 -14.08 10.88 1.85
C CYS A 101 -15.28 11.76 1.55
N THR A 102 -15.65 12.60 2.52
CA THR A 102 -16.73 13.59 2.35
C THR A 102 -16.30 14.68 1.35
N ASP A 103 -17.29 15.39 0.80
CA ASP A 103 -17.05 16.44 -0.19
C ASP A 103 -16.24 17.62 0.34
N ASP A 104 -16.30 17.86 1.66
CA ASP A 104 -15.58 18.94 2.34
C ASP A 104 -14.24 18.49 2.95
N PHE A 105 -13.87 17.23 2.84
CA PHE A 105 -12.59 16.73 3.31
C PHE A 105 -11.47 17.16 2.37
N LEU A 106 -10.46 17.87 2.88
CA LEU A 106 -9.36 18.44 2.08
C LEU A 106 -7.98 18.01 2.55
N ASN A 107 -7.89 17.20 3.61
CA ASN A 107 -6.61 16.80 4.21
C ASN A 107 -6.12 15.42 3.70
N HIS A 108 -6.28 15.17 2.40
CA HIS A 108 -5.88 13.91 1.75
C HIS A 108 -4.39 13.57 1.95
N PRO A 109 -3.44 14.53 1.79
CA PRO A 109 -2.02 14.21 1.92
C PRO A 109 -1.67 13.58 3.27
N SER A 110 -2.23 14.09 4.37
CA SER A 110 -1.99 13.56 5.72
C SER A 110 -2.43 12.11 5.86
N VAL A 111 -3.51 11.72 5.20
CA VAL A 111 -3.96 10.31 5.21
C VAL A 111 -2.98 9.41 4.49
N LEU A 112 -2.59 9.76 3.26
CA LEU A 112 -1.69 8.90 2.48
C LEU A 112 -0.25 8.89 3.03
N ASP A 113 0.12 9.88 3.83
CA ASP A 113 1.38 9.87 4.57
C ASP A 113 1.53 8.61 5.45
N GLY A 114 0.44 8.02 5.91
CA GLY A 114 0.47 6.73 6.60
C GLY A 114 1.12 5.60 5.78
N ALA A 115 0.95 5.63 4.47
CA ALA A 115 1.60 4.69 3.55
C ALA A 115 3.02 5.15 3.19
N SER A 116 3.20 6.42 2.81
CA SER A 116 4.51 6.96 2.40
C SER A 116 5.54 6.89 3.51
N ASP A 117 5.18 7.24 4.74
CA ASP A 117 6.08 7.19 5.89
C ASP A 117 6.56 5.76 6.15
N LEU A 118 5.68 4.77 6.05
CA LEU A 118 6.07 3.37 6.19
C LEU A 118 7.04 2.93 5.08
N LEU A 119 6.81 3.36 3.84
CA LEU A 119 7.75 3.06 2.75
C LEU A 119 9.13 3.67 3.02
N VAL A 120 9.19 4.87 3.57
CA VAL A 120 10.46 5.52 3.98
C VAL A 120 11.14 4.70 5.07
N ASP A 121 10.42 4.29 6.11
CA ASP A 121 10.97 3.50 7.21
C ASP A 121 11.53 2.14 6.74
N LEU A 122 10.91 1.54 5.72
CA LEU A 122 11.30 0.20 5.24
C LEU A 122 12.37 0.23 4.15
N PHE A 123 12.30 1.19 3.22
CA PHE A 123 13.16 1.22 2.02
C PHE A 123 14.22 2.32 2.06
N GLU A 124 14.20 3.18 3.06
CA GLU A 124 15.19 4.26 3.25
C GLU A 124 15.39 5.08 1.95
N GLU A 125 16.61 5.15 1.44
CA GLU A 125 16.93 5.90 0.21
C GLU A 125 16.21 5.39 -1.04
N ARG A 126 15.79 4.11 -1.05
CA ARG A 126 15.05 3.48 -2.16
C ARG A 126 13.55 3.80 -2.14
N SER A 127 13.08 4.52 -1.14
CA SER A 127 11.66 4.85 -0.93
C SER A 127 11.16 6.04 -1.75
N GLY A 128 12.05 6.87 -2.26
CA GLY A 128 11.69 8.10 -2.98
C GLY A 128 10.79 7.79 -4.17
N HIS A 129 9.49 8.16 -4.06
CA HIS A 129 8.46 7.82 -5.03
C HIS A 129 7.67 9.04 -5.46
N THR A 130 7.11 8.98 -6.67
CA THR A 130 6.07 9.90 -7.09
C THR A 130 4.74 9.49 -6.46
N ARG A 131 3.85 10.44 -6.24
CA ARG A 131 2.58 10.19 -5.57
C ARG A 131 1.44 10.85 -6.33
N SER A 132 0.37 10.08 -6.56
CA SER A 132 -0.93 10.59 -7.02
C SER A 132 -1.98 10.27 -5.98
N LEU A 133 -2.91 11.18 -5.77
CA LEU A 133 -3.87 11.10 -4.70
C LEU A 133 -5.15 11.80 -5.10
N CYS A 134 -6.28 11.15 -4.92
CA CYS A 134 -7.57 11.78 -5.09
C CYS A 134 -8.60 11.26 -4.10
N GLY A 135 -9.56 12.11 -3.78
CA GLY A 135 -10.78 11.75 -3.10
C GLY A 135 -11.76 11.11 -4.07
N VAL A 136 -12.43 10.06 -3.64
CA VAL A 136 -13.47 9.37 -4.40
C VAL A 136 -14.72 9.26 -3.55
N ARG A 137 -15.85 9.05 -4.21
CA ARG A 137 -17.15 8.98 -3.55
C ARG A 137 -17.30 7.72 -2.70
N ASN A 138 -16.78 6.61 -3.19
CA ASN A 138 -16.76 5.32 -2.51
C ASN A 138 -15.68 4.42 -3.11
N LEU A 139 -15.35 3.35 -2.40
CA LEU A 139 -14.45 2.30 -2.84
C LEU A 139 -15.13 0.93 -2.65
N PRO A 140 -14.67 -0.11 -3.36
CA PRO A 140 -15.21 -1.46 -3.18
C PRO A 140 -15.21 -1.87 -1.71
N GLY A 141 -16.25 -2.57 -1.27
CA GLY A 141 -16.37 -3.04 0.11
C GLY A 141 -16.48 -1.93 1.16
N ASN A 142 -16.84 -0.72 0.75
CA ASN A 142 -16.90 0.46 1.61
C ASN A 142 -15.57 0.78 2.29
N LEU A 143 -14.45 0.42 1.65
CA LEU A 143 -13.10 0.70 2.14
C LEU A 143 -12.84 2.21 2.16
N PRO A 144 -12.13 2.72 3.17
CA PRO A 144 -11.81 4.16 3.24
C PRO A 144 -10.61 4.56 2.38
N VAL A 145 -9.69 3.63 2.13
CA VAL A 145 -8.45 3.88 1.40
C VAL A 145 -8.14 2.68 0.50
N ALA A 146 -7.61 2.96 -0.67
CA ALA A 146 -6.98 1.95 -1.52
C ALA A 146 -5.70 2.52 -2.12
N VAL A 147 -4.68 1.68 -2.31
CA VAL A 147 -3.40 2.09 -2.88
C VAL A 147 -3.00 1.21 -4.05
N VAL A 148 -2.29 1.81 -5.00
CA VAL A 148 -1.62 1.14 -6.11
C VAL A 148 -0.14 1.42 -5.99
N LEU A 149 0.69 0.39 -6.08
CA LEU A 149 2.14 0.51 -5.94
C LEU A 149 2.83 0.03 -7.20
N THR A 150 3.83 0.81 -7.64
CA THR A 150 4.72 0.43 -8.74
C THR A 150 6.17 0.50 -8.25
N VAL A 151 6.94 -0.54 -8.49
CA VAL A 151 8.34 -0.62 -8.09
C VAL A 151 9.23 -0.94 -9.29
N GLU A 152 10.48 -0.49 -9.25
CA GLU A 152 11.53 -0.90 -10.18
C GLU A 152 12.32 -2.05 -9.57
N LEU A 153 12.63 -3.04 -10.39
CA LEU A 153 13.43 -4.20 -10.02
C LEU A 153 14.85 -4.08 -10.57
N ASP A 154 15.79 -4.62 -9.82
CA ASP A 154 17.13 -4.90 -10.38
C ASP A 154 17.02 -5.93 -11.50
N SER A 155 17.94 -5.84 -12.46
CA SER A 155 18.04 -6.84 -13.52
C SER A 155 18.30 -8.22 -12.91
N PRO A 156 17.76 -9.27 -13.52
CA PRO A 156 17.98 -10.64 -13.05
C PRO A 156 19.46 -11.01 -13.03
#